data_bdae0589a7e1a6eeefbc55ec190e78df
#
_entry.id   bdae0589a7e1a6eeefbc55ec190e78df
#
_cell.length_a   1.000
_cell.length_b   1.000
_cell.length_c   1.000
_cell.angle_alpha   90.00
_cell.angle_beta   90.00
_cell.angle_gamma   90.00
#
_symmetry.space_group_name_H-M   'P 1'
#
loop_
_entity.id
_entity.type
_entity.pdbx_description
1 polymer ?
#
loop_
_entity_poly.entity_id
_entity_poly.type
_entity_poly.pdbx_seq_one_letter_code
_entity_poly.pdbx_strand_id
1 'polypeptide(L)'
;MSKAVVEVVHFPTLKTVMAIEEVIKGADLALSRNKILSELDKGVMRSTLNVALDYLEKRGLVLETKNGFIWTFNPNKNLEQAEANALEV
;
A
#
# COMPACT_ATOMS: atom_id res chain seq x y z
N MET A 1 9.49 -32.24 1.35
CA MET A 1 9.51 -31.64 1.28
C MET A 1 9.38 -30.92 0.76
N SER A 2 9.43 -30.80 0.46
CA SER A 2 9.48 -30.06 0.20
C SER A 2 9.35 -29.27 -0.05
N LYS A 3 9.32 -29.12 -0.20
CA LYS A 3 9.38 -28.47 -0.38
C LYS A 3 9.23 -27.58 -0.48
N ALA A 4 9.25 -27.71 -0.31
CA ALA A 4 9.25 -26.96 -0.32
C ALA A 4 8.95 -26.15 -0.71
N VAL A 5 8.66 -26.08 -0.62
CA VAL A 5 8.49 -25.35 -1.03
C VAL A 5 8.97 -24.48 -1.35
N VAL A 6 9.10 -24.50 -1.76
CA VAL A 6 9.70 -23.84 -2.00
C VAL A 6 9.42 -22.74 -2.63
N GLU A 7 8.49 -22.18 -2.47
CA GLU A 7 8.24 -20.97 -2.92
C GLU A 7 9.09 -20.05 -2.28
N VAL A 8 9.83 -19.28 -3.00
CA VAL A 8 10.67 -18.26 -2.44
C VAL A 8 9.80 -17.06 -2.33
N VAL A 9 9.26 -16.84 -1.18
CA VAL A 9 8.49 -15.64 -0.93
C VAL A 9 9.39 -14.68 -0.19
N HIS A 10 9.63 -13.54 -0.79
CA HIS A 10 10.46 -12.52 -0.15
C HIS A 10 9.56 -11.63 0.66
N PHE A 11 9.53 -11.85 1.96
CA PHE A 11 8.75 -10.99 2.83
C PHE A 11 9.46 -9.66 3.02
N PRO A 12 8.72 -8.57 3.05
CA PRO A 12 9.35 -7.28 3.31
C PRO A 12 9.89 -7.20 4.74
N THR A 13 10.96 -6.45 4.89
CA THR A 13 11.44 -6.13 6.23
C THR A 13 10.53 -5.08 6.83
N LEU A 14 10.60 -4.93 8.14
CA LEU A 14 9.85 -3.87 8.79
C LEU A 14 10.20 -2.51 8.21
N LYS A 15 11.47 -2.29 7.92
CA LYS A 15 11.90 -1.04 7.33
C LYS A 15 11.19 -0.77 6.01
N THR A 16 11.08 -1.80 5.17
CA THR A 16 10.41 -1.64 3.89
C THR A 16 8.92 -1.36 4.08
N VAL A 17 8.28 -2.07 5.01
CA VAL A 17 6.87 -1.85 5.28
C VAL A 17 6.64 -0.41 5.75
N MET A 18 7.49 0.07 6.64
CA MET A 18 7.37 1.43 7.14
C MET A 18 7.58 2.46 6.04
N ALA A 19 8.49 2.19 5.12
CA ALA A 19 8.72 3.09 3.98
C ALA A 19 7.48 3.15 3.09
N ILE A 20 6.86 2.00 2.85
CA ILE A 20 5.64 1.95 2.04
C ILE A 20 4.52 2.74 2.72
N GLU A 21 4.39 2.56 4.04
CA GLU A 21 3.40 3.32 4.79
C GLU A 21 3.60 4.82 4.63
N GLU A 22 4.84 5.26 4.76
CA GLU A 22 5.12 6.70 4.67
C GLU A 22 4.82 7.25 3.28
N VAL A 23 5.11 6.48 2.25
CA VAL A 23 4.81 6.92 0.89
C VAL A 23 3.31 7.11 0.71
N ILE A 24 2.52 6.15 1.17
CA ILE A 24 1.08 6.22 0.99
C ILE A 24 0.47 7.31 1.86
N LYS A 25 0.94 7.43 3.11
CA LYS A 25 0.44 8.45 4.02
C LYS A 25 0.71 9.86 3.52
N GLY A 26 1.85 10.05 2.89
CA GLY A 26 2.23 11.38 2.42
C GLY A 26 1.63 11.80 1.10
N ALA A 27 0.94 10.88 0.43
CA ALA A 27 0.43 11.17 -0.90
C ALA A 27 -0.90 11.91 -0.81
N ASP A 28 -1.09 12.85 -1.73
CA ASP A 28 -2.34 13.58 -1.82
C ASP A 28 -3.42 12.79 -2.52
N LEU A 29 -3.02 11.88 -3.37
CA LEU A 29 -3.94 11.11 -4.19
C LEU A 29 -3.64 9.65 -4.04
N ALA A 30 -4.56 8.80 -4.50
CA ALA A 30 -4.32 7.36 -4.52
C ALA A 30 -3.10 7.06 -5.38
N LEU A 31 -2.32 6.07 -4.95
CA LEU A 31 -1.08 5.71 -5.63
C LEU A 31 -1.18 4.32 -6.21
N SER A 32 -0.81 4.21 -7.48
CA SER A 32 -0.70 2.89 -8.11
C SER A 32 0.53 2.16 -7.57
N ARG A 33 0.58 0.85 -7.79
CA ARG A 33 1.75 0.09 -7.39
C ARG A 33 3.03 0.62 -8.05
N ASN A 34 2.95 0.97 -9.32
CA ASN A 34 4.12 1.52 -10.00
C ASN A 34 4.58 2.81 -9.37
N LYS A 35 3.64 3.66 -8.98
CA LYS A 35 4.01 4.93 -8.38
C LYS A 35 4.63 4.71 -7.00
N ILE A 36 4.08 3.78 -6.23
CA ILE A 36 4.66 3.47 -4.92
C ILE A 36 6.09 2.95 -5.11
N LEU A 37 6.29 2.04 -6.06
CA LEU A 37 7.63 1.52 -6.31
C LEU A 37 8.60 2.61 -6.71
N SER A 38 8.13 3.58 -7.47
CA SER A 38 9.02 4.65 -7.92
C SER A 38 9.46 5.56 -6.77
N GLU A 39 8.72 5.55 -5.67
CA GLU A 39 9.06 6.37 -4.51
C GLU A 39 9.90 5.61 -3.49
N LEU A 40 10.11 4.31 -3.70
CA LEU A 40 10.88 3.50 -2.77
C LEU A 40 12.30 3.35 -3.27
N ASP A 41 13.17 2.91 -2.35
CA ASP A 41 14.55 2.63 -2.73
C ASP A 41 14.58 1.55 -3.78
N LYS A 42 15.58 1.61 -4.63
CA LYS A 42 15.77 0.58 -5.62
C LYS A 42 15.96 -0.76 -4.94
N GLY A 43 15.50 -1.79 -5.58
CA GLY A 43 15.65 -3.13 -5.05
C GLY A 43 14.41 -3.68 -4.40
N VAL A 44 13.40 -2.85 -4.17
CA VAL A 44 12.13 -3.36 -3.67
C VAL A 44 11.39 -3.95 -4.86
N MET A 45 11.12 -5.24 -4.79
CA MET A 45 10.46 -5.93 -5.89
C MET A 45 8.96 -5.77 -5.79
N ARG A 46 8.31 -5.86 -6.94
CA ARG A 46 6.86 -5.75 -6.99
C ARG A 46 6.20 -6.84 -6.14
N SER A 47 6.76 -8.05 -6.15
CA SER A 47 6.21 -9.12 -5.33
C SER A 47 6.30 -8.79 -3.84
N THR A 48 7.40 -8.17 -3.42
CA THR A 48 7.56 -7.74 -2.04
C THR A 48 6.55 -6.66 -1.69
N LEU A 49 6.35 -5.71 -2.60
CA LEU A 49 5.36 -4.67 -2.39
C LEU A 49 3.97 -5.27 -2.24
N ASN A 50 3.64 -6.26 -3.08
CA ASN A 50 2.32 -6.89 -3.01
C ASN A 50 2.08 -7.55 -1.65
N VAL A 51 3.10 -8.21 -1.10
CA VAL A 51 2.97 -8.82 0.22
C VAL A 51 2.71 -7.74 1.28
N ALA A 52 3.45 -6.65 1.20
CA ALA A 52 3.30 -5.57 2.16
C ALA A 52 1.91 -4.92 2.06
N LEU A 53 1.45 -4.67 0.83
CA LEU A 53 0.14 -4.06 0.63
C LEU A 53 -0.98 -4.97 1.12
N ASP A 54 -0.86 -6.26 0.85
CA ASP A 54 -1.84 -7.22 1.33
C ASP A 54 -1.91 -7.21 2.85
N TYR A 55 -0.76 -7.18 3.50
CA TYR A 55 -0.69 -7.11 4.95
C TYR A 55 -1.34 -5.83 5.47
N LEU A 56 -1.00 -4.69 4.87
CA LEU A 56 -1.54 -3.40 5.32
C LEU A 56 -3.03 -3.32 5.09
N GLU A 57 -3.50 -3.90 3.99
CA GLU A 57 -4.92 -3.91 3.72
C GLU A 57 -5.68 -4.77 4.72
N LYS A 58 -5.13 -5.93 5.05
CA LYS A 58 -5.75 -6.80 6.05
C LYS A 58 -5.78 -6.16 7.41
N ARG A 59 -4.80 -5.29 7.69
CA ARG A 59 -4.78 -4.55 8.94
C ARG A 59 -5.72 -3.34 8.91
N GLY A 60 -6.32 -3.05 7.78
CA GLY A 60 -7.22 -1.91 7.66
C GLY A 60 -6.51 -0.57 7.55
N LEU A 61 -5.22 -0.57 7.25
CA LEU A 61 -4.45 0.66 7.18
C LEU A 61 -4.43 1.28 5.80
N VAL A 62 -4.55 0.46 4.76
CA VAL A 62 -4.66 0.97 3.39
C VAL A 62 -5.88 0.36 2.75
N LEU A 63 -6.38 1.05 1.74
CA LEU A 63 -7.53 0.61 0.99
C LEU A 63 -7.20 0.71 -0.48
N GLU A 64 -7.47 -0.35 -1.22
CA GLU A 64 -7.25 -0.34 -2.65
C GLU A 64 -8.50 0.15 -3.34
N THR A 65 -8.35 1.20 -4.16
CA THR A 65 -9.43 1.73 -4.96
C THR A 65 -9.07 1.53 -6.43
N LYS A 66 -10.00 1.84 -7.31
CA LYS A 66 -9.71 1.71 -8.72
C LYS A 66 -8.62 2.67 -9.18
N ASN A 67 -8.34 3.70 -8.38
CA ASN A 67 -7.31 4.68 -8.71
C ASN A 67 -5.99 4.40 -8.01
N GLY A 68 -5.95 3.39 -7.13
CA GLY A 68 -4.75 3.04 -6.41
C GLY A 68 -5.01 2.90 -4.93
N PHE A 69 -3.93 2.93 -4.16
CA PHE A 69 -3.98 2.71 -2.71
C PHE A 69 -4.03 4.04 -1.98
N ILE A 70 -4.85 4.09 -0.94
CA ILE A 70 -4.94 5.27 -0.08
C ILE A 70 -4.72 4.82 1.36
N TRP A 71 -4.29 5.78 2.19
CA TRP A 71 -4.13 5.54 3.62
C TRP A 71 -5.47 5.75 4.31
N THR A 72 -5.95 4.72 4.98
CA THR A 72 -7.30 4.73 5.54
C THR A 72 -7.52 5.83 6.56
N PHE A 73 -6.49 6.12 7.33
CA PHE A 73 -6.61 7.06 8.45
C PHE A 73 -6.05 8.43 8.16
N ASN A 74 -6.08 8.85 6.91
CA ASN A 74 -5.64 10.19 6.56
C ASN A 74 -6.86 11.12 6.55
N PRO A 75 -7.13 11.81 7.65
CA PRO A 75 -8.37 12.60 7.73
C PRO A 75 -8.37 13.82 6.85
N ASN A 76 -7.19 14.33 6.52
CA ASN A 76 -7.13 15.58 5.76
C ASN A 76 -7.37 15.41 4.29
N LYS A 77 -7.10 14.22 3.77
CA LYS A 77 -7.16 14.01 2.33
C LYS A 77 -8.17 12.96 1.95
N ASN A 78 -8.09 11.81 2.59
CA ASN A 78 -8.94 10.69 2.20
C ASN A 78 -10.35 10.86 2.73
N LEU A 79 -10.46 11.41 3.93
CA LEU A 79 -11.77 11.59 4.53
C LEU A 79 -12.58 12.63 3.78
N GLU A 80 -11.94 13.71 3.36
CA GLU A 80 -12.62 14.73 2.59
C GLU A 80 -13.17 14.17 1.29
N GLN A 81 -12.37 13.36 0.61
CA GLN A 81 -12.83 12.73 -0.61
C GLN A 81 -13.98 11.78 -0.33
N ALA A 82 -13.88 11.02 0.73
CA ALA A 82 -14.94 10.08 1.07
C ALA A 82 -16.21 10.81 1.41
N GLU A 83 -16.11 11.91 2.13
CA GLU A 83 -17.29 12.69 2.49
C GLU A 83 -17.92 13.33 1.27
N ALA A 84 -17.11 13.85 0.38
CA ALA A 84 -17.61 14.47 -0.84
C ALA A 84 -18.38 13.43 -1.66
N ASN A 85 -17.80 12.23 -1.79
CA ASN A 85 -18.47 11.18 -2.54
C ASN A 85 -19.76 10.75 -1.86
N ALA A 86 -19.77 10.69 -0.54
CA ALA A 86 -20.94 10.29 0.18
C ALA A 86 -22.07 11.30 0.05
N LEU A 87 -21.70 12.57 0.03
CA LEU A 87 -22.70 13.63 -0.09
C LEU A 87 -23.33 13.70 -1.47
N GLU A 88 -22.66 13.15 -2.44
CA GLU A 88 -23.18 13.14 -3.79
C GLU A 88 -24.18 12.03 -4.02
N VAL A 89 -24.27 11.11 -3.12
CA VAL A 89 -25.12 9.94 -3.29
C VAL A 89 -26.59 10.28 -3.11
#